data_99b11d55417da55d603ee9a0689963be
#
_entry.id   99b11d55417da55d603ee9a0689963be
#
_cell.length_a   1.000
_cell.length_b   1.000
_cell.length_c   1.000
_cell.angle_alpha   90.00
_cell.angle_beta   90.00
_cell.angle_gamma   90.00
#
_symmetry.space_group_name_H-M   'P 1'
#
loop_
_entity.id
_entity.type
_entity.pdbx_description
1 polymer ?
#
loop_
_entity_poly.entity_id
_entity_poly.type
_entity_poly.pdbx_seq_one_letter_code
_entity_poly.pdbx_strand_id
1 'polypeptide(L)'
;MMVALPGIEARLASALAETPSRIPVLLGPCGSGRTRALQRVRDGLPPGSCHYIDVERVMASPEQFLGRVTAESPLDWPAPGRPPVGPREAYDQALAYFTAARASDRGPATILLDEALELRLFESFPGLSDVMTETLDRLASSGNRFVLATKYETRALRALRKAPDRFLVVHAEPVSAPSVAADLLQVPGLRSDQAEDSARVIIALTEGRAAYVAALVGALAAVPERDLDPVAALTALLSPGGALHARCRFSYEMRLHRARGYGALKAVLGILAEEEPLTLTEIAGRVRRTPGSTRDYLGWLEDVDLVSAQRKRYAFADPLLRVWVRLNSRCAPPDPDRTLDEIQRYAVARLSAGLVNPR
;
A
#
# COMPACT_ATOMS: atom_id res chain seq x y z
N MET A 1 13.17 5.41 14.97
CA MET A 1 13.31 3.96 15.01
C MET A 1 12.78 3.36 13.72
N MET A 2 13.49 2.44 13.08
CA MET A 2 13.21 2.02 11.69
C MET A 2 13.01 0.51 11.63
N VAL A 3 11.75 0.07 11.49
CA VAL A 3 11.46 -1.34 11.20
C VAL A 3 12.14 -1.74 9.88
N ALA A 4 13.08 -2.66 9.94
CA ALA A 4 13.77 -3.18 8.77
C ALA A 4 12.88 -4.22 8.03
N LEU A 5 12.97 -4.24 6.69
CA LEU A 5 12.31 -5.23 5.82
C LEU A 5 13.40 -6.01 5.05
N PRO A 6 14.29 -6.72 5.74
CA PRO A 6 15.58 -7.17 5.18
C PRO A 6 15.46 -8.16 4.00
N GLY A 7 14.31 -8.79 3.78
CA GLY A 7 14.14 -9.72 2.66
C GLY A 7 13.72 -9.05 1.34
N ILE A 8 13.01 -7.92 1.40
CA ILE A 8 12.43 -7.28 0.21
C ILE A 8 13.51 -6.60 -0.61
N GLU A 9 14.37 -5.79 0.02
CA GLU A 9 15.44 -5.07 -0.67
C GLU A 9 16.40 -6.03 -1.39
N ALA A 10 16.75 -7.14 -0.75
CA ALA A 10 17.61 -8.17 -1.36
C ALA A 10 16.97 -8.81 -2.60
N ARG A 11 15.66 -9.12 -2.54
CA ARG A 11 14.90 -9.68 -3.68
C ARG A 11 14.81 -8.69 -4.84
N LEU A 12 14.56 -7.41 -4.55
CA LEU A 12 14.53 -6.35 -5.56
C LEU A 12 15.90 -6.18 -6.21
N ALA A 13 16.97 -6.11 -5.41
CA ALA A 13 18.35 -5.98 -5.92
C ALA A 13 18.75 -7.20 -6.76
N SER A 14 18.42 -8.41 -6.33
CA SER A 14 18.69 -9.64 -7.10
C SER A 14 18.01 -9.60 -8.47
N ALA A 15 16.73 -9.25 -8.54
CA ALA A 15 15.98 -9.18 -9.78
C ALA A 15 16.54 -8.10 -10.75
N LEU A 16 17.00 -6.97 -10.21
CA LEU A 16 17.66 -5.92 -11.02
C LEU A 16 19.03 -6.31 -11.54
N ALA A 17 19.73 -7.24 -10.87
CA ALA A 17 21.05 -7.72 -11.26
C ALA A 17 21.02 -8.83 -12.33
N GLU A 18 19.87 -9.44 -12.60
CA GLU A 18 19.73 -10.44 -13.67
C GLU A 18 20.00 -9.85 -15.05
N THR A 19 20.37 -10.69 -16.03
CA THR A 19 20.62 -10.26 -17.42
C THR A 19 19.83 -11.14 -18.40
N PRO A 20 18.80 -10.61 -19.08
CA PRO A 20 18.20 -9.27 -18.89
C PRO A 20 17.58 -9.11 -17.49
N SER A 21 17.60 -7.88 -16.96
CA SER A 21 17.02 -7.60 -15.65
C SER A 21 15.54 -7.92 -15.63
N ARG A 22 15.06 -8.56 -14.54
CA ARG A 22 13.63 -8.71 -14.27
C ARG A 22 13.04 -7.36 -13.85
N ILE A 23 11.74 -7.22 -13.98
CA ILE A 23 11.00 -6.05 -13.52
C ILE A 23 10.17 -6.47 -12.30
N PRO A 24 10.68 -6.29 -11.06
CA PRO A 24 9.90 -6.61 -9.88
C PRO A 24 8.69 -5.69 -9.75
N VAL A 25 7.55 -6.30 -9.43
CA VAL A 25 6.31 -5.61 -9.09
C VAL A 25 6.04 -5.89 -7.62
N LEU A 26 6.36 -4.92 -6.77
CA LEU A 26 6.20 -5.00 -5.32
C LEU A 26 4.75 -4.76 -4.92
N LEU A 27 4.08 -5.82 -4.53
CA LEU A 27 2.70 -5.82 -4.08
C LEU A 27 2.61 -5.87 -2.56
N GLY A 28 1.62 -5.21 -2.01
CA GLY A 28 1.31 -5.31 -0.60
C GLY A 28 0.28 -4.25 -0.17
N PRO A 29 -0.41 -4.48 0.94
CA PRO A 29 -1.46 -3.58 1.39
C PRO A 29 -0.92 -2.20 1.80
N CYS A 30 -1.81 -1.25 1.99
CA CYS A 30 -1.45 0.06 2.53
C CYS A 30 -0.71 -0.11 3.87
N GLY A 31 0.44 0.53 3.99
CA GLY A 31 1.25 0.44 5.21
C GLY A 31 2.22 -0.75 5.29
N SER A 32 2.33 -1.57 4.24
CA SER A 32 3.29 -2.70 4.20
C SER A 32 4.77 -2.28 4.08
N GLY A 33 5.06 -1.00 3.84
CA GLY A 33 6.43 -0.50 3.75
C GLY A 33 7.03 -0.46 2.34
N ARG A 34 6.22 -0.66 1.29
CA ARG A 34 6.67 -0.64 -0.13
C ARG A 34 7.46 0.61 -0.49
N THR A 35 6.88 1.80 -0.26
CA THR A 35 7.55 3.10 -0.50
C THR A 35 8.93 3.15 0.13
N ARG A 36 9.04 2.67 1.38
CA ARG A 36 10.31 2.66 2.10
C ARG A 36 11.31 1.68 1.49
N ALA A 37 10.85 0.50 1.07
CA ALA A 37 11.70 -0.46 0.36
C ALA A 37 12.26 0.14 -0.94
N LEU A 38 11.42 0.83 -1.73
CA LEU A 38 11.88 1.55 -2.93
C LEU A 38 12.90 2.65 -2.60
N GLN A 39 12.65 3.44 -1.55
CA GLN A 39 13.58 4.49 -1.13
C GLN A 39 14.95 3.92 -0.70
N ARG A 40 14.97 2.79 0.01
CA ARG A 40 16.23 2.12 0.37
C ARG A 40 16.95 1.55 -0.86
N VAL A 41 16.22 0.99 -1.83
CA VAL A 41 16.82 0.57 -3.10
C VAL A 41 17.46 1.78 -3.80
N ARG A 42 16.76 2.91 -3.87
CA ARG A 42 17.31 4.16 -4.42
C ARG A 42 18.58 4.59 -3.70
N ASP A 43 18.53 4.60 -2.36
CA ASP A 43 19.64 5.09 -1.52
C ASP A 43 20.87 4.17 -1.58
N GLY A 44 20.69 2.91 -1.99
CA GLY A 44 21.78 1.96 -2.25
C GLY A 44 22.36 2.01 -3.66
N LEU A 45 21.80 2.82 -4.56
CA LEU A 45 22.28 2.96 -5.94
C LEU A 45 23.19 4.18 -6.11
N PRO A 46 24.11 4.19 -7.09
CA PRO A 46 24.97 5.34 -7.34
C PRO A 46 24.17 6.62 -7.62
N PRO A 47 24.62 7.79 -7.14
CA PRO A 47 24.02 9.08 -7.49
C PRO A 47 23.90 9.25 -9.00
N GLY A 48 22.77 9.81 -9.48
CA GLY A 48 22.53 10.02 -10.92
C GLY A 48 22.24 8.75 -11.73
N SER A 49 22.07 7.58 -11.08
CA SER A 49 21.74 6.32 -11.76
C SER A 49 20.29 5.87 -11.55
N CYS A 50 19.57 6.49 -10.62
CA CYS A 50 18.24 6.07 -10.22
C CYS A 50 17.28 7.26 -10.10
N HIS A 51 16.07 7.10 -10.66
CA HIS A 51 14.96 8.04 -10.48
C HIS A 51 13.80 7.36 -9.75
N TYR A 52 13.46 7.87 -8.56
CA TYR A 52 12.27 7.46 -7.82
C TYR A 52 11.12 8.42 -8.14
N ILE A 53 9.98 7.87 -8.54
CA ILE A 53 8.78 8.61 -8.93
C ILE A 53 7.60 8.10 -8.11
N ASP A 54 7.02 8.97 -7.26
CA ASP A 54 5.73 8.75 -6.62
C ASP A 54 4.64 9.14 -7.61
N VAL A 55 4.10 8.15 -8.33
CA VAL A 55 3.13 8.37 -9.40
C VAL A 55 1.85 9.00 -8.85
N GLU A 56 1.35 8.55 -7.69
CA GLU A 56 0.14 9.10 -7.07
C GLU A 56 0.26 10.60 -6.78
N ARG A 57 1.46 11.06 -6.42
CA ARG A 57 1.74 12.46 -6.07
C ARG A 57 1.88 13.38 -7.29
N VAL A 58 2.43 12.87 -8.38
CA VAL A 58 2.73 13.70 -9.56
C VAL A 58 1.68 13.63 -10.66
N MET A 59 0.66 12.79 -10.49
CA MET A 59 -0.31 12.48 -11.52
C MET A 59 -1.56 13.35 -11.42
N ALA A 60 -1.64 14.40 -12.25
CA ALA A 60 -2.85 15.20 -12.43
C ALA A 60 -3.33 15.17 -13.90
N SER A 61 -2.43 15.37 -14.86
CA SER A 61 -2.65 15.13 -16.29
C SER A 61 -1.38 14.56 -16.91
N PRO A 62 -1.43 13.94 -18.13
CA PRO A 62 -0.23 13.47 -18.81
C PRO A 62 0.83 14.54 -19.01
N GLU A 63 0.45 15.78 -19.29
CA GLU A 63 1.36 16.91 -19.48
C GLU A 63 2.05 17.30 -18.16
N GLN A 64 1.29 17.38 -17.07
CA GLN A 64 1.85 17.70 -15.75
C GLN A 64 2.73 16.57 -15.23
N PHE A 65 2.34 15.32 -15.47
CA PHE A 65 3.15 14.16 -15.15
C PHE A 65 4.50 14.21 -15.86
N LEU A 66 4.50 14.37 -17.18
CA LEU A 66 5.73 14.51 -17.97
C LEU A 66 6.59 15.65 -17.43
N GLY A 67 6.01 16.85 -17.26
CA GLY A 67 6.74 18.01 -16.78
C GLY A 67 7.41 17.80 -15.42
N ARG A 68 6.71 17.19 -14.46
CA ARG A 68 7.27 16.90 -13.13
C ARG A 68 8.34 15.82 -13.17
N VAL A 69 8.05 14.70 -13.86
CA VAL A 69 9.00 13.58 -13.99
C VAL A 69 10.31 14.04 -14.63
N THR A 70 10.26 14.88 -15.65
CA THR A 70 11.46 15.34 -16.32
C THR A 70 12.19 16.44 -15.56
N ALA A 71 11.46 17.34 -14.88
CA ALA A 71 12.06 18.42 -14.09
C ALA A 71 12.79 17.90 -12.82
N GLU A 72 12.29 16.84 -12.20
CA GLU A 72 12.87 16.25 -10.99
C GLU A 72 13.86 15.12 -11.29
N SER A 73 14.13 14.83 -12.58
CA SER A 73 14.96 13.73 -13.01
C SER A 73 16.45 13.97 -12.72
N PRO A 74 17.13 13.03 -12.03
CA PRO A 74 18.58 13.01 -11.92
C PRO A 74 19.28 12.33 -13.13
N LEU A 75 18.50 11.85 -14.11
CA LEU A 75 18.98 11.09 -15.25
C LEU A 75 19.17 11.99 -16.48
N ASP A 76 20.13 11.63 -17.33
CA ASP A 76 20.31 12.25 -18.63
C ASP A 76 19.22 11.79 -19.60
N TRP A 77 18.46 12.73 -20.16
CA TRP A 77 17.42 12.43 -21.13
C TRP A 77 17.47 13.43 -22.31
N PRO A 78 17.58 12.93 -23.54
CA PRO A 78 17.48 13.78 -24.72
C PRO A 78 16.01 14.16 -24.93
N ALA A 79 15.58 15.24 -24.25
CA ALA A 79 14.22 15.73 -24.36
C ALA A 79 13.86 16.08 -25.81
N PRO A 80 12.62 15.83 -26.26
CA PRO A 80 12.13 16.31 -27.54
C PRO A 80 12.27 17.86 -27.61
N GLY A 81 12.68 18.36 -28.78
CA GLY A 81 12.91 19.80 -28.96
C GLY A 81 11.64 20.68 -28.93
N ARG A 82 10.46 20.09 -28.70
CA ARG A 82 9.18 20.78 -28.63
C ARG A 82 8.29 20.24 -27.50
N PRO A 83 7.46 21.09 -26.89
CA PRO A 83 6.47 20.65 -25.92
C PRO A 83 5.41 19.73 -26.58
N PRO A 84 4.77 18.81 -25.80
CA PRO A 84 3.74 17.94 -26.32
C PRO A 84 2.48 18.70 -26.69
N VAL A 85 1.80 18.26 -27.74
CA VAL A 85 0.48 18.75 -28.15
C VAL A 85 -0.60 17.79 -27.63
N GLY A 86 -1.05 18.02 -26.41
CA GLY A 86 -2.13 17.26 -25.78
C GLY A 86 -1.71 15.97 -25.05
N PRO A 87 -2.70 15.30 -24.43
CA PRO A 87 -2.46 14.22 -23.47
C PRO A 87 -1.73 13.01 -24.07
N ARG A 88 -2.08 12.61 -25.29
CA ARG A 88 -1.46 11.45 -25.94
C ARG A 88 0.01 11.64 -26.18
N GLU A 89 0.42 12.78 -26.76
CA GLU A 89 1.82 13.07 -27.02
C GLU A 89 2.62 13.23 -25.72
N ALA A 90 2.02 13.84 -24.69
CA ALA A 90 2.66 13.94 -23.39
C ALA A 90 2.92 12.56 -22.75
N TYR A 91 1.97 11.65 -22.86
CA TYR A 91 2.14 10.28 -22.40
C TYR A 91 3.21 9.53 -23.20
N ASP A 92 3.21 9.66 -24.53
CA ASP A 92 4.23 9.05 -25.40
C ASP A 92 5.64 9.56 -25.05
N GLN A 93 5.79 10.85 -24.78
CA GLN A 93 7.06 11.43 -24.33
C GLN A 93 7.46 10.94 -22.94
N ALA A 94 6.50 10.70 -22.01
CA ALA A 94 6.81 10.10 -20.72
C ALA A 94 7.29 8.65 -20.87
N LEU A 95 6.68 7.86 -21.76
CA LEU A 95 7.17 6.52 -22.08
C LEU A 95 8.55 6.55 -22.77
N ALA A 96 8.80 7.53 -23.63
CA ALA A 96 10.10 7.74 -24.23
C ALA A 96 11.15 8.10 -23.18
N TYR A 97 10.80 8.93 -22.19
CA TYR A 97 11.68 9.19 -21.05
C TYR A 97 12.05 7.87 -20.33
N PHE A 98 11.09 7.04 -19.97
CA PHE A 98 11.37 5.77 -19.28
C PHE A 98 12.29 4.84 -20.07
N THR A 99 12.22 4.85 -21.37
CA THR A 99 13.02 3.95 -22.20
C THR A 99 14.36 4.53 -22.66
N ALA A 100 14.45 5.84 -22.84
CA ALA A 100 15.62 6.52 -23.41
C ALA A 100 16.51 7.21 -22.37
N ALA A 101 16.01 7.51 -21.15
CA ALA A 101 16.82 8.08 -20.09
C ALA A 101 18.03 7.17 -19.77
N ARG A 102 19.17 7.78 -19.40
CA ARG A 102 20.40 7.08 -19.06
C ARG A 102 20.93 7.59 -17.73
N ALA A 103 21.64 6.72 -17.04
CA ALA A 103 22.43 7.11 -15.87
C ALA A 103 23.56 8.08 -16.26
N SER A 104 24.07 8.86 -15.32
CA SER A 104 25.14 9.85 -15.55
C SER A 104 26.42 9.24 -16.15
N ASP A 105 26.67 7.94 -15.93
CA ASP A 105 27.73 7.16 -16.56
C ASP A 105 27.37 6.63 -17.96
N ARG A 106 26.21 7.03 -18.49
CA ARG A 106 25.60 6.56 -19.73
C ARG A 106 25.18 5.08 -19.74
N GLY A 107 25.23 4.42 -18.60
CA GLY A 107 24.68 3.08 -18.40
C GLY A 107 23.15 3.04 -18.36
N PRO A 108 22.57 1.82 -18.20
CA PRO A 108 21.13 1.68 -18.00
C PRO A 108 20.68 2.39 -16.74
N ALA A 109 19.65 3.24 -16.86
CA ALA A 109 19.03 3.89 -15.73
C ALA A 109 18.16 2.91 -14.94
N THR A 110 18.00 3.16 -13.63
CA THR A 110 17.03 2.48 -12.78
C THR A 110 15.87 3.42 -12.47
N ILE A 111 14.64 3.01 -12.76
CA ILE A 111 13.43 3.82 -12.53
C ILE A 111 12.52 3.07 -11.58
N LEU A 112 12.22 3.71 -10.44
CA LEU A 112 11.37 3.18 -9.38
C LEU A 112 10.03 3.90 -9.43
N LEU A 113 8.95 3.19 -9.80
CA LEU A 113 7.60 3.73 -9.90
C LEU A 113 6.79 3.29 -8.69
N ASP A 114 6.63 4.16 -7.72
CA ASP A 114 5.73 3.93 -6.57
C ASP A 114 4.29 4.27 -6.98
N GLU A 115 3.35 3.43 -6.55
CA GLU A 115 1.94 3.46 -6.93
C GLU A 115 1.74 3.47 -8.47
N ALA A 116 2.49 2.65 -9.20
CA ALA A 116 2.55 2.62 -10.67
C ALA A 116 1.18 2.43 -11.34
N LEU A 117 0.22 1.74 -10.70
CA LEU A 117 -1.12 1.54 -11.26
C LEU A 117 -1.96 2.80 -11.31
N GLU A 118 -1.56 3.87 -10.65
CA GLU A 118 -2.24 5.16 -10.75
C GLU A 118 -2.13 5.74 -12.19
N LEU A 119 -1.15 5.33 -13.01
CA LEU A 119 -1.08 5.70 -14.43
C LEU A 119 -2.37 5.39 -15.19
N ARG A 120 -3.19 4.42 -14.73
CA ARG A 120 -4.50 4.13 -15.31
C ARG A 120 -5.48 5.29 -15.29
N LEU A 121 -5.29 6.28 -14.43
CA LEU A 121 -6.13 7.48 -14.45
C LEU A 121 -6.03 8.24 -15.78
N PHE A 122 -4.93 8.07 -16.50
CA PHE A 122 -4.80 8.64 -17.84
C PHE A 122 -5.76 8.01 -18.85
N GLU A 123 -6.30 6.82 -18.60
CA GLU A 123 -7.33 6.21 -19.44
C GLU A 123 -8.61 7.07 -19.57
N SER A 124 -8.79 8.07 -18.72
CA SER A 124 -9.88 9.06 -18.81
C SER A 124 -9.62 10.18 -19.83
N PHE A 125 -8.40 10.30 -20.36
CA PHE A 125 -8.03 11.33 -21.33
C PHE A 125 -8.20 10.84 -22.77
N PRO A 126 -8.53 11.73 -23.73
CA PRO A 126 -8.70 11.38 -25.12
C PRO A 126 -7.48 10.67 -25.72
N GLY A 127 -7.68 9.57 -26.41
CA GLY A 127 -6.63 8.80 -27.08
C GLY A 127 -5.79 7.91 -26.15
N LEU A 128 -6.19 7.74 -24.88
CA LEU A 128 -5.48 6.95 -23.87
C LEU A 128 -6.42 5.88 -23.28
N SER A 129 -6.64 4.77 -24.00
CA SER A 129 -7.54 3.69 -23.59
C SER A 129 -6.86 2.51 -22.90
N ASP A 130 -5.59 2.25 -23.24
CA ASP A 130 -4.84 1.04 -22.82
C ASP A 130 -3.51 1.37 -22.14
N VAL A 131 -3.49 2.46 -21.37
CA VAL A 131 -2.29 3.03 -20.73
C VAL A 131 -1.45 1.98 -20.00
N MET A 132 -2.12 1.11 -19.23
CA MET A 132 -1.36 0.13 -18.44
C MET A 132 -0.69 -0.93 -19.31
N THR A 133 -1.36 -1.44 -20.33
CA THR A 133 -0.80 -2.41 -21.26
C THR A 133 0.37 -1.79 -22.05
N GLU A 134 0.17 -0.60 -22.61
CA GLU A 134 1.25 0.12 -23.32
C GLU A 134 2.45 0.40 -22.43
N THR A 135 2.21 0.81 -21.17
CA THR A 135 3.30 1.03 -20.19
C THR A 135 4.07 -0.26 -19.97
N LEU A 136 3.40 -1.37 -19.62
CA LEU A 136 4.07 -2.63 -19.33
C LEU A 136 4.89 -3.14 -20.52
N ASP A 137 4.35 -3.07 -21.74
CA ASP A 137 5.04 -3.49 -22.95
C ASP A 137 6.30 -2.64 -23.23
N ARG A 138 6.18 -1.32 -23.04
CA ARG A 138 7.30 -0.40 -23.20
C ARG A 138 8.39 -0.63 -22.16
N LEU A 139 8.03 -0.82 -20.90
CA LEU A 139 9.01 -1.13 -19.85
C LEU A 139 9.69 -2.47 -20.11
N ALA A 140 8.93 -3.49 -20.53
CA ALA A 140 9.47 -4.81 -20.84
C ALA A 140 10.45 -4.82 -22.02
N SER A 141 10.24 -3.96 -23.02
CA SER A 141 11.13 -3.85 -24.18
C SER A 141 12.34 -2.93 -23.97
N SER A 142 12.38 -2.21 -22.85
CA SER A 142 13.45 -1.26 -22.54
C SER A 142 14.74 -1.94 -22.05
N GLY A 143 15.89 -1.33 -22.35
CA GLY A 143 17.18 -1.68 -21.75
C GLY A 143 17.40 -1.13 -20.33
N ASN A 144 16.51 -0.25 -19.83
CA ASN A 144 16.57 0.27 -18.48
C ASN A 144 16.04 -0.74 -17.45
N ARG A 145 16.31 -0.48 -16.17
CA ARG A 145 15.87 -1.28 -15.03
C ARG A 145 14.68 -0.63 -14.38
N PHE A 146 13.70 -1.43 -13.97
CA PHE A 146 12.48 -0.91 -13.35
C PHE A 146 12.12 -1.69 -12.10
N VAL A 147 11.53 -0.98 -11.12
CA VAL A 147 10.77 -1.56 -10.02
C VAL A 147 9.44 -0.84 -9.96
N LEU A 148 8.36 -1.60 -10.00
CA LEU A 148 7.01 -1.08 -9.81
C LEU A 148 6.53 -1.41 -8.41
N ALA A 149 5.81 -0.50 -7.75
CA ALA A 149 5.12 -0.80 -6.52
C ALA A 149 3.66 -0.34 -6.60
N THR A 150 2.76 -1.06 -5.95
CA THR A 150 1.36 -0.67 -5.86
C THR A 150 0.66 -1.31 -4.66
N LYS A 151 -0.33 -0.57 -4.13
CA LYS A 151 -1.25 -1.04 -3.09
C LYS A 151 -2.41 -1.88 -3.65
N TYR A 152 -2.67 -1.81 -4.95
CA TYR A 152 -3.81 -2.47 -5.60
C TYR A 152 -3.42 -3.85 -6.13
N GLU A 153 -3.34 -4.82 -5.22
CA GLU A 153 -2.86 -6.17 -5.52
C GLU A 153 -3.73 -6.87 -6.57
N THR A 154 -5.06 -6.87 -6.37
CA THR A 154 -6.01 -7.50 -7.29
C THR A 154 -5.92 -6.94 -8.71
N ARG A 155 -5.80 -5.61 -8.83
CA ARG A 155 -5.63 -4.93 -10.13
C ARG A 155 -4.28 -5.25 -10.77
N ALA A 156 -3.21 -5.25 -9.98
CA ALA A 156 -1.87 -5.56 -10.46
C ALA A 156 -1.79 -6.98 -11.02
N LEU A 157 -2.24 -7.97 -10.27
CA LEU A 157 -2.26 -9.36 -10.72
C LEU A 157 -3.10 -9.56 -11.99
N ARG A 158 -4.21 -8.81 -12.13
CA ARG A 158 -5.03 -8.84 -13.36
C ARG A 158 -4.28 -8.25 -14.56
N ALA A 159 -3.59 -7.12 -14.39
CA ALA A 159 -2.78 -6.50 -15.44
C ALA A 159 -1.60 -7.40 -15.87
N LEU A 160 -0.92 -8.00 -14.90
CA LEU A 160 0.25 -8.85 -15.13
C LEU A 160 -0.08 -10.19 -15.81
N ARG A 161 -1.32 -10.67 -15.81
CA ARG A 161 -1.71 -11.90 -16.53
C ARG A 161 -1.45 -11.87 -18.02
N LYS A 162 -1.42 -10.67 -18.62
CA LYS A 162 -1.19 -10.45 -20.06
C LYS A 162 0.15 -9.77 -20.34
N ALA A 163 0.90 -9.46 -19.28
CA ALA A 163 2.18 -8.77 -19.41
C ALA A 163 3.29 -9.75 -19.85
N PRO A 164 4.36 -9.26 -20.49
CA PRO A 164 5.52 -10.06 -20.82
C PRO A 164 6.16 -10.75 -19.61
N ASP A 165 6.82 -11.89 -19.81
CA ASP A 165 7.45 -12.73 -18.76
C ASP A 165 8.55 -12.03 -17.95
N ARG A 166 8.95 -10.83 -18.34
CA ARG A 166 9.98 -10.06 -17.65
C ARG A 166 9.53 -9.55 -16.26
N PHE A 167 8.23 -9.50 -15.99
CA PHE A 167 7.70 -9.08 -14.71
C PHE A 167 7.80 -10.17 -13.65
N LEU A 168 8.21 -9.79 -12.43
CA LEU A 168 8.34 -10.67 -11.27
C LEU A 168 7.51 -10.11 -10.12
N VAL A 169 6.49 -10.85 -9.69
CA VAL A 169 5.69 -10.46 -8.52
C VAL A 169 6.51 -10.68 -7.24
N VAL A 170 6.62 -9.63 -6.45
CA VAL A 170 7.26 -9.65 -5.12
C VAL A 170 6.23 -9.15 -4.11
N HIS A 171 5.86 -9.98 -3.15
CA HIS A 171 4.96 -9.55 -2.07
C HIS A 171 5.75 -8.91 -0.94
N ALA A 172 5.21 -7.80 -0.41
CA ALA A 172 5.72 -7.19 0.82
C ALA A 172 5.34 -8.08 2.01
N GLU A 173 6.33 -8.75 2.58
CA GLU A 173 6.13 -9.65 3.70
C GLU A 173 5.80 -8.86 4.99
N PRO A 174 4.94 -9.40 5.86
CA PRO A 174 4.68 -8.83 7.17
C PRO A 174 5.97 -8.77 8.01
N VAL A 175 6.07 -7.75 8.87
CA VAL A 175 7.15 -7.67 9.86
C VAL A 175 7.01 -8.85 10.82
N SER A 176 8.13 -9.48 11.17
CA SER A 176 8.14 -10.61 12.08
C SER A 176 8.23 -10.17 13.56
N ALA A 177 7.73 -11.00 14.49
CA ALA A 177 7.83 -10.73 15.92
C ALA A 177 9.28 -10.60 16.41
N PRO A 178 10.24 -11.42 15.97
CA PRO A 178 11.65 -11.23 16.34
C PRO A 178 12.22 -9.87 15.93
N SER A 179 11.82 -9.37 14.73
CA SER A 179 12.26 -8.04 14.28
C SER A 179 11.68 -6.93 15.16
N VAL A 180 10.42 -7.04 15.57
CA VAL A 180 9.78 -6.08 16.48
C VAL A 180 10.42 -6.13 17.87
N ALA A 181 10.71 -7.32 18.40
CA ALA A 181 11.39 -7.48 19.69
C ALA A 181 12.78 -6.83 19.68
N ALA A 182 13.55 -7.01 18.59
CA ALA A 182 14.85 -6.36 18.43
C ALA A 182 14.75 -4.83 18.40
N ASP A 183 13.72 -4.27 17.78
CA ASP A 183 13.46 -2.83 17.77
C ASP A 183 13.06 -2.33 19.17
N LEU A 184 12.23 -3.09 19.91
CA LEU A 184 11.82 -2.76 21.27
C LEU A 184 13.00 -2.79 22.26
N LEU A 185 13.94 -3.71 22.10
CA LEU A 185 15.15 -3.79 22.93
C LEU A 185 16.09 -2.57 22.79
N GLN A 186 15.87 -1.70 21.80
CA GLN A 186 16.56 -0.40 21.75
C GLN A 186 15.99 0.61 22.77
N VAL A 187 14.85 0.31 23.40
CA VAL A 187 14.29 1.14 24.47
C VAL A 187 15.05 0.85 25.78
N PRO A 188 15.66 1.85 26.41
CA PRO A 188 16.48 1.62 27.61
C PRO A 188 15.69 0.99 28.75
N GLY A 189 16.26 -0.08 29.35
CA GLY A 189 15.70 -0.74 30.51
C GLY A 189 14.62 -1.76 30.26
N LEU A 190 14.31 -2.08 28.99
CA LEU A 190 13.38 -3.15 28.63
C LEU A 190 14.08 -4.51 28.68
N ARG A 191 13.42 -5.51 29.29
CA ARG A 191 13.91 -6.89 29.35
C ARG A 191 13.51 -7.67 28.11
N SER A 192 14.28 -8.72 27.78
CA SER A 192 14.06 -9.54 26.57
C SER A 192 12.69 -10.22 26.55
N ASP A 193 12.26 -10.77 27.67
CA ASP A 193 10.96 -11.41 27.83
C ASP A 193 9.79 -10.44 27.59
N GLN A 194 9.86 -9.23 28.12
CA GLN A 194 8.88 -8.17 27.92
C GLN A 194 8.83 -7.70 26.45
N ALA A 195 10.00 -7.57 25.82
CA ALA A 195 10.09 -7.18 24.42
C ALA A 195 9.46 -8.25 23.49
N GLU A 196 9.71 -9.53 23.76
CA GLU A 196 9.17 -10.64 23.00
C GLU A 196 7.64 -10.76 23.15
N ASP A 197 7.11 -10.63 24.39
CA ASP A 197 5.68 -10.66 24.67
C ASP A 197 4.98 -9.49 23.99
N SER A 198 5.48 -8.27 24.15
CA SER A 198 4.95 -7.09 23.49
C SER A 198 5.01 -7.20 21.97
N ALA A 199 6.08 -7.74 21.40
CA ALA A 199 6.22 -7.96 19.97
C ALA A 199 5.14 -8.92 19.44
N ARG A 200 4.85 -10.02 20.15
CA ARG A 200 3.77 -10.96 19.76
C ARG A 200 2.41 -10.26 19.74
N VAL A 201 2.11 -9.46 20.76
CA VAL A 201 0.89 -8.68 20.84
C VAL A 201 0.81 -7.67 19.69
N ILE A 202 1.87 -6.90 19.43
CA ILE A 202 1.94 -5.93 18.32
C ILE A 202 1.66 -6.61 16.99
N ILE A 203 2.29 -7.76 16.72
CA ILE A 203 2.07 -8.50 15.46
C ILE A 203 0.63 -9.00 15.35
N ALA A 204 0.06 -9.52 16.43
CA ALA A 204 -1.33 -9.95 16.43
C ALA A 204 -2.31 -8.80 16.13
N LEU A 205 -2.07 -7.61 16.71
CA LEU A 205 -2.90 -6.42 16.51
C LEU A 205 -2.74 -5.80 15.11
N THR A 206 -1.56 -5.90 14.49
CA THR A 206 -1.21 -5.18 13.25
C THR A 206 -1.11 -6.07 12.02
N GLU A 207 -1.18 -7.38 12.18
CA GLU A 207 -0.86 -8.37 11.13
C GLU A 207 0.56 -8.14 10.53
N GLY A 208 1.47 -7.58 11.32
CA GLY A 208 2.82 -7.26 10.87
C GLY A 208 2.92 -6.16 9.82
N ARG A 209 1.88 -5.33 9.65
CA ARG A 209 1.95 -4.19 8.71
C ARG A 209 2.96 -3.16 9.21
N ALA A 210 4.02 -2.96 8.46
CA ALA A 210 5.20 -2.18 8.88
C ALA A 210 4.86 -0.78 9.43
N ALA A 211 3.87 -0.09 8.83
CA ALA A 211 3.49 1.24 9.28
C ALA A 211 2.71 1.23 10.60
N TYR A 212 1.90 0.19 10.85
CA TYR A 212 1.17 0.03 12.10
C TYR A 212 2.11 -0.42 13.21
N VAL A 213 3.00 -1.37 12.90
CA VAL A 213 4.07 -1.79 13.80
C VAL A 213 4.91 -0.59 14.21
N ALA A 214 5.41 0.19 13.24
CA ALA A 214 6.24 1.37 13.53
C ALA A 214 5.52 2.42 14.39
N ALA A 215 4.21 2.62 14.18
CA ALA A 215 3.43 3.55 14.99
C ALA A 215 3.30 3.06 16.44
N LEU A 216 3.00 1.76 16.64
CA LEU A 216 2.89 1.16 17.98
C LEU A 216 4.23 1.17 18.71
N VAL A 217 5.29 0.69 18.06
CA VAL A 217 6.65 0.69 18.66
C VAL A 217 7.09 2.11 18.99
N GLY A 218 6.80 3.09 18.12
CA GLY A 218 7.10 4.50 18.37
C GLY A 218 6.31 5.08 19.56
N ALA A 219 5.04 4.72 19.70
CA ALA A 219 4.22 5.15 20.82
C ALA A 219 4.70 4.55 22.15
N LEU A 220 5.02 3.25 22.16
CA LEU A 220 5.56 2.56 23.33
C LEU A 220 6.92 3.11 23.76
N ALA A 221 7.79 3.42 22.80
CA ALA A 221 9.11 4.01 23.09
C ALA A 221 9.03 5.45 23.63
N ALA A 222 7.93 6.15 23.41
CA ALA A 222 7.73 7.51 23.91
C ALA A 222 7.20 7.58 25.36
N VAL A 223 6.74 6.46 25.92
CA VAL A 223 6.24 6.40 27.30
C VAL A 223 7.41 6.19 28.28
N PRO A 224 7.60 7.06 29.29
CA PRO A 224 8.71 6.95 30.24
C PRO A 224 8.58 5.77 31.20
N GLU A 225 7.38 5.32 31.46
CA GLU A 225 7.09 4.23 32.38
C GLU A 225 7.18 2.87 31.66
N ARG A 226 7.74 1.87 32.38
CA ARG A 226 8.10 0.55 31.86
C ARG A 226 6.92 -0.38 31.58
N ASP A 227 5.69 0.13 31.65
CA ASP A 227 4.48 -0.66 31.36
C ASP A 227 4.17 -0.55 29.87
N LEU A 228 4.69 -1.52 29.10
CA LEU A 228 4.44 -1.62 27.68
C LEU A 228 3.04 -2.24 27.48
N ASP A 229 2.02 -1.40 27.37
CA ASP A 229 0.69 -1.82 26.99
C ASP A 229 0.40 -1.50 25.51
N PRO A 230 0.58 -2.48 24.59
CA PRO A 230 0.29 -2.27 23.18
C PRO A 230 -1.20 -1.97 22.90
N VAL A 231 -2.12 -2.40 23.78
CA VAL A 231 -3.57 -2.15 23.61
C VAL A 231 -3.89 -0.72 23.95
N ALA A 232 -3.35 -0.20 25.05
CA ALA A 232 -3.48 1.21 25.42
C ALA A 232 -2.82 2.12 24.37
N ALA A 233 -1.64 1.76 23.86
CA ALA A 233 -0.98 2.49 22.79
C ALA A 233 -1.81 2.49 21.50
N LEU A 234 -2.41 1.35 21.12
CA LEU A 234 -3.30 1.28 19.96
C LEU A 234 -4.54 2.14 20.14
N THR A 235 -5.10 2.18 21.37
CA THR A 235 -6.25 3.02 21.72
C THR A 235 -5.94 4.50 21.52
N ALA A 236 -4.80 4.98 22.03
CA ALA A 236 -4.35 6.36 21.83
C ALA A 236 -4.12 6.70 20.36
N LEU A 237 -3.51 5.78 19.59
CA LEU A 237 -3.22 5.97 18.18
C LEU A 237 -4.48 5.99 17.28
N LEU A 238 -5.54 5.24 17.63
CA LEU A 238 -6.81 5.20 16.90
C LEU A 238 -7.85 6.22 17.40
N SER A 239 -7.62 6.86 18.54
CA SER A 239 -8.46 7.96 19.03
C SER A 239 -8.41 9.17 18.12
N PRO A 240 -9.42 10.06 18.11
CA PRO A 240 -9.41 11.30 17.36
C PRO A 240 -8.13 12.10 17.61
N GLY A 241 -7.44 12.46 16.51
CA GLY A 241 -6.12 13.13 16.57
C GLY A 241 -4.91 12.18 16.59
N GLY A 242 -5.11 10.89 16.82
CA GLY A 242 -4.03 9.89 16.79
C GLY A 242 -3.51 9.62 15.37
N ALA A 243 -2.25 9.20 15.30
CA ALA A 243 -1.57 9.00 14.00
C ALA A 243 -2.22 7.89 13.16
N LEU A 244 -2.69 6.80 13.76
CA LEU A 244 -3.39 5.74 13.04
C LEU A 244 -4.81 6.15 12.66
N HIS A 245 -5.50 6.97 13.47
CA HIS A 245 -6.77 7.56 13.10
C HIS A 245 -6.65 8.38 11.80
N ALA A 246 -5.69 9.30 11.75
CA ALA A 246 -5.45 10.13 10.57
C ALA A 246 -5.10 9.27 9.33
N ARG A 247 -4.28 8.24 9.51
CA ARG A 247 -3.89 7.32 8.46
C ARG A 247 -5.05 6.49 7.92
N CYS A 248 -5.87 5.91 8.80
CA CYS A 248 -7.06 5.15 8.42
C CYS A 248 -8.05 6.02 7.67
N ARG A 249 -8.31 7.24 8.18
CA ARG A 249 -9.18 8.21 7.54
C ARG A 249 -8.72 8.55 6.12
N PHE A 250 -7.45 8.89 5.96
CA PHE A 250 -6.88 9.20 4.65
C PHE A 250 -6.98 8.01 3.68
N SER A 251 -6.56 6.81 4.14
CA SER A 251 -6.62 5.59 3.34
C SER A 251 -8.05 5.23 2.92
N TYR A 252 -9.02 5.39 3.82
CA TYR A 252 -10.43 5.11 3.56
C TYR A 252 -11.02 6.07 2.52
N GLU A 253 -10.88 7.37 2.74
CA GLU A 253 -11.45 8.38 1.84
C GLU A 253 -10.79 8.33 0.45
N MET A 254 -9.47 8.23 0.36
CA MET A 254 -8.76 8.15 -0.93
C MET A 254 -9.20 6.97 -1.76
N ARG A 255 -9.38 5.79 -1.15
CA ARG A 255 -9.82 4.59 -1.87
C ARG A 255 -11.28 4.69 -2.30
N LEU A 256 -12.15 5.23 -1.46
CA LEU A 256 -13.55 5.46 -1.82
C LEU A 256 -13.70 6.46 -2.97
N HIS A 257 -12.89 7.52 -3.01
CA HIS A 257 -12.86 8.44 -4.14
C HIS A 257 -12.39 7.79 -5.45
N ARG A 258 -11.53 6.77 -5.36
CA ARG A 258 -11.07 5.97 -6.53
C ARG A 258 -12.10 4.94 -6.98
N ALA A 259 -13.05 4.57 -6.12
CA ALA A 259 -14.13 3.66 -6.44
C ALA A 259 -15.38 4.42 -6.90
N ARG A 260 -16.20 3.80 -7.74
CA ARG A 260 -17.48 4.39 -8.17
C ARG A 260 -18.56 4.12 -7.13
N GLY A 261 -19.51 5.05 -6.92
CA GLY A 261 -20.68 4.80 -6.09
C GLY A 261 -20.51 5.05 -4.58
N TYR A 262 -19.81 6.08 -4.21
CA TYR A 262 -19.40 6.47 -2.85
C TYR A 262 -20.41 6.16 -1.72
N GLY A 263 -21.67 6.61 -1.84
CA GLY A 263 -22.68 6.40 -0.78
C GLY A 263 -23.06 4.93 -0.59
N ALA A 264 -23.23 4.17 -1.68
CA ALA A 264 -23.56 2.76 -1.59
C ALA A 264 -22.37 1.94 -1.04
N LEU A 265 -21.14 2.29 -1.41
CA LEU A 265 -19.94 1.65 -0.91
C LEU A 265 -19.77 1.88 0.59
N LYS A 266 -20.03 3.08 1.10
CA LYS A 266 -20.04 3.36 2.56
C LYS A 266 -21.06 2.49 3.29
N ALA A 267 -22.24 2.28 2.73
CA ALA A 267 -23.25 1.41 3.33
C ALA A 267 -22.79 -0.05 3.42
N VAL A 268 -22.19 -0.58 2.33
CA VAL A 268 -21.60 -1.94 2.32
C VAL A 268 -20.50 -2.07 3.37
N LEU A 269 -19.56 -1.10 3.42
CA LEU A 269 -18.48 -1.11 4.39
C LEU A 269 -19.00 -0.97 5.84
N GLY A 270 -20.03 -0.17 6.08
CA GLY A 270 -20.66 -0.08 7.39
C GLY A 270 -21.22 -1.43 7.88
N ILE A 271 -21.86 -2.19 6.99
CA ILE A 271 -22.37 -3.53 7.30
C ILE A 271 -21.22 -4.50 7.60
N LEU A 272 -20.19 -4.53 6.76
CA LEU A 272 -19.02 -5.38 6.98
C LEU A 272 -18.25 -5.00 8.24
N ALA A 273 -18.23 -3.71 8.61
CA ALA A 273 -17.60 -3.26 9.85
C ALA A 273 -18.29 -3.85 11.08
N GLU A 274 -19.63 -3.93 11.09
CA GLU A 274 -20.38 -4.52 12.20
C GLU A 274 -20.22 -6.05 12.23
N GLU A 275 -20.32 -6.72 11.08
CA GLU A 275 -20.21 -8.18 11.00
C GLU A 275 -19.49 -8.62 9.72
N GLU A 276 -18.46 -9.44 9.87
CA GLU A 276 -17.74 -10.12 8.80
C GLU A 276 -17.20 -11.49 9.26
N PRO A 277 -16.97 -12.44 8.35
CA PRO A 277 -17.16 -12.35 6.90
C PRO A 277 -18.62 -12.66 6.51
N LEU A 278 -19.14 -11.92 5.51
CA LEU A 278 -20.51 -12.09 4.99
C LEU A 278 -20.51 -12.55 3.52
N THR A 279 -21.55 -13.30 3.13
CA THR A 279 -21.82 -13.65 1.74
C THR A 279 -22.46 -12.49 0.97
N LEU A 280 -22.40 -12.54 -0.38
CA LEU A 280 -23.07 -11.59 -1.26
C LEU A 280 -24.57 -11.43 -0.91
N THR A 281 -25.28 -12.53 -0.64
CA THR A 281 -26.72 -12.51 -0.36
C THR A 281 -27.02 -11.85 0.98
N GLU A 282 -26.21 -12.12 2.02
CA GLU A 282 -26.35 -11.49 3.33
C GLU A 282 -26.14 -9.96 3.25
N ILE A 283 -25.10 -9.54 2.49
CA ILE A 283 -24.82 -8.11 2.28
C ILE A 283 -25.97 -7.46 1.49
N ALA A 284 -26.42 -8.06 0.37
CA ALA A 284 -27.50 -7.54 -0.47
C ALA A 284 -28.80 -7.32 0.32
N GLY A 285 -29.17 -8.28 1.18
CA GLY A 285 -30.31 -8.16 2.05
C GLY A 285 -30.21 -6.99 3.04
N ARG A 286 -29.03 -6.79 3.64
CA ARG A 286 -28.79 -5.71 4.61
C ARG A 286 -28.72 -4.32 3.97
N VAL A 287 -28.09 -4.17 2.80
CA VAL A 287 -28.09 -2.89 2.04
C VAL A 287 -29.39 -2.61 1.33
N ARG A 288 -30.35 -3.57 1.33
CA ARG A 288 -31.62 -3.49 0.60
C ARG A 288 -31.41 -3.18 -0.89
N ARG A 289 -30.53 -3.94 -1.52
CA ARG A 289 -30.21 -3.85 -2.95
C ARG A 289 -30.28 -5.23 -3.60
N THR A 290 -30.34 -5.26 -4.93
CA THR A 290 -30.29 -6.52 -5.68
C THR A 290 -28.91 -7.19 -5.54
N PRO A 291 -28.82 -8.53 -5.61
CA PRO A 291 -27.52 -9.21 -5.64
C PRO A 291 -26.61 -8.78 -6.79
N GLY A 292 -27.19 -8.41 -7.96
CA GLY A 292 -26.43 -7.87 -9.09
C GLY A 292 -25.71 -6.57 -8.74
N SER A 293 -26.46 -5.55 -8.30
CA SER A 293 -25.86 -4.25 -7.88
C SER A 293 -24.87 -4.41 -6.74
N THR A 294 -25.16 -5.32 -5.78
CA THR A 294 -24.26 -5.56 -4.65
C THR A 294 -22.95 -6.20 -5.10
N ARG A 295 -23.01 -7.09 -6.11
CA ARG A 295 -21.80 -7.68 -6.72
C ARG A 295 -20.90 -6.61 -7.35
N ASP A 296 -21.50 -5.64 -8.05
CA ASP A 296 -20.76 -4.54 -8.65
C ASP A 296 -20.09 -3.69 -7.56
N TYR A 297 -20.79 -3.36 -6.47
CA TYR A 297 -20.22 -2.62 -5.34
C TYR A 297 -19.06 -3.37 -4.70
N LEU A 298 -19.21 -4.66 -4.46
CA LEU A 298 -18.15 -5.50 -3.89
C LEU A 298 -16.95 -5.58 -4.85
N GLY A 299 -17.18 -5.73 -6.16
CA GLY A 299 -16.12 -5.70 -7.16
C GLY A 299 -15.34 -4.38 -7.16
N TRP A 300 -16.04 -3.23 -7.01
CA TRP A 300 -15.36 -1.93 -6.90
C TRP A 300 -14.58 -1.78 -5.60
N LEU A 301 -15.07 -2.36 -4.49
CA LEU A 301 -14.36 -2.38 -3.21
C LEU A 301 -13.15 -3.32 -3.23
N GLU A 302 -13.24 -4.46 -3.92
CA GLU A 302 -12.10 -5.35 -4.16
C GLU A 302 -11.05 -4.69 -5.07
N ASP A 303 -11.49 -3.97 -6.09
CA ASP A 303 -10.59 -3.25 -7.02
C ASP A 303 -9.73 -2.18 -6.32
N VAL A 304 -10.19 -1.65 -5.20
CA VAL A 304 -9.42 -0.69 -4.38
C VAL A 304 -8.87 -1.31 -3.09
N ASP A 305 -8.89 -2.63 -2.98
CA ASP A 305 -8.39 -3.42 -1.83
C ASP A 305 -8.93 -2.94 -0.47
N LEU A 306 -10.19 -2.48 -0.42
CA LEU A 306 -10.90 -2.21 0.84
C LEU A 306 -11.54 -3.49 1.38
N VAL A 307 -11.95 -4.39 0.48
CA VAL A 307 -12.59 -5.66 0.80
C VAL A 307 -11.84 -6.77 0.08
N SER A 308 -11.78 -7.94 0.67
CA SER A 308 -11.28 -9.18 0.06
C SER A 308 -12.33 -10.28 0.14
N ALA A 309 -12.36 -11.15 -0.87
CA ALA A 309 -13.24 -12.30 -0.91
C ALA A 309 -12.46 -13.60 -0.68
N GLN A 310 -12.87 -14.38 0.31
CA GLN A 310 -12.38 -15.73 0.53
C GLN A 310 -13.54 -16.71 0.61
N ARG A 311 -13.53 -17.76 -0.20
CA ARG A 311 -14.59 -18.80 -0.23
C ARG A 311 -16.00 -18.20 -0.36
N LYS A 312 -16.17 -17.17 -1.21
CA LYS A 312 -17.43 -16.44 -1.45
C LYS A 312 -17.94 -15.64 -0.25
N ARG A 313 -17.09 -15.37 0.74
CA ARG A 313 -17.38 -14.47 1.85
C ARG A 313 -16.46 -13.26 1.77
N TYR A 314 -17.01 -12.11 2.09
CA TYR A 314 -16.37 -10.81 1.98
C TYR A 314 -16.03 -10.28 3.38
N ALA A 315 -14.83 -9.74 3.51
CA ALA A 315 -14.33 -9.12 4.74
C ALA A 315 -13.46 -7.91 4.40
N PHE A 316 -13.19 -7.05 5.37
CA PHE A 316 -12.20 -6.00 5.20
C PHE A 316 -10.82 -6.60 4.87
N ALA A 317 -10.13 -6.00 3.91
CA ALA A 317 -8.74 -6.34 3.61
C ALA A 317 -7.76 -5.84 4.68
N ASP A 318 -8.21 -4.94 5.55
CA ASP A 318 -7.44 -4.32 6.63
C ASP A 318 -8.24 -4.33 7.95
N PRO A 319 -7.86 -5.18 8.92
CA PRO A 319 -8.60 -5.29 10.17
C PRO A 319 -8.62 -4.00 11.02
N LEU A 320 -7.51 -3.23 11.03
CA LEU A 320 -7.49 -1.95 11.76
C LEU A 320 -8.34 -0.90 11.08
N LEU A 321 -8.40 -0.90 9.75
CA LEU A 321 -9.33 -0.05 9.02
C LEU A 321 -10.79 -0.42 9.33
N ARG A 322 -11.12 -1.71 9.47
CA ARG A 322 -12.43 -2.16 9.94
C ARG A 322 -12.78 -1.56 11.30
N VAL A 323 -11.88 -1.68 12.28
CA VAL A 323 -12.08 -1.11 13.63
C VAL A 323 -12.32 0.40 13.52
N TRP A 324 -11.51 1.10 12.73
CA TRP A 324 -11.67 2.53 12.50
C TRP A 324 -13.02 2.87 11.86
N VAL A 325 -13.48 2.13 10.85
CA VAL A 325 -14.80 2.34 10.22
C VAL A 325 -15.90 2.12 11.23
N ARG A 326 -15.83 1.07 12.04
CA ARG A 326 -16.82 0.77 13.08
C ARG A 326 -16.92 1.87 14.15
N LEU A 327 -15.79 2.46 14.52
CA LEU A 327 -15.75 3.61 15.43
C LEU A 327 -16.34 4.88 14.81
N ASN A 328 -16.12 5.10 13.50
CA ASN A 328 -16.41 6.37 12.83
C ASN A 328 -17.62 6.33 11.87
N SER A 329 -18.32 5.20 11.71
CA SER A 329 -19.48 5.07 10.83
C SER A 329 -20.78 5.67 11.40
N ARG A 330 -20.82 5.98 12.68
CA ARG A 330 -21.98 6.59 13.36
C ARG A 330 -21.90 8.11 13.33
N CYS A 331 -23.04 8.79 13.45
CA CYS A 331 -23.14 10.26 13.31
C CYS A 331 -22.39 11.06 14.38
N ALA A 332 -22.09 10.46 15.55
CA ALA A 332 -21.30 11.10 16.60
C ALA A 332 -19.86 10.58 16.60
N PRO A 333 -18.85 11.43 16.84
CA PRO A 333 -17.49 10.97 17.04
C PRO A 333 -17.45 9.99 18.22
N PRO A 334 -16.58 8.96 18.19
CA PRO A 334 -16.47 8.01 19.29
C PRO A 334 -15.94 8.75 20.53
N ASP A 335 -16.59 8.47 21.68
CA ASP A 335 -16.04 8.86 22.97
C ASP A 335 -14.85 7.96 23.36
N PRO A 336 -14.03 8.37 24.35
CA PRO A 336 -12.87 7.60 24.77
C PRO A 336 -13.20 6.19 25.27
N ASP A 337 -14.30 6.03 26.04
CA ASP A 337 -14.67 4.73 26.63
C ASP A 337 -15.10 3.76 25.53
N ARG A 338 -15.90 4.21 24.58
CA ARG A 338 -16.29 3.41 23.42
C ARG A 338 -15.09 3.02 22.56
N THR A 339 -14.11 3.91 22.42
CA THR A 339 -12.89 3.60 21.67
C THR A 339 -12.11 2.51 22.39
N LEU A 340 -11.95 2.60 23.69
CA LEU A 340 -11.27 1.59 24.51
C LEU A 340 -11.96 0.23 24.41
N ASP A 341 -13.27 0.18 24.62
CA ASP A 341 -14.08 -1.05 24.56
C ASP A 341 -13.96 -1.75 23.20
N GLU A 342 -13.99 -0.99 22.11
CA GLU A 342 -13.89 -1.56 20.77
C GLU A 342 -12.49 -2.15 20.51
N ILE A 343 -11.45 -1.45 20.95
CA ILE A 343 -10.07 -1.93 20.77
C ILE A 343 -9.75 -3.11 21.68
N GLN A 344 -10.29 -3.14 22.90
CA GLN A 344 -10.16 -4.32 23.77
C GLN A 344 -10.84 -5.55 23.15
N ARG A 345 -12.06 -5.40 22.62
CA ARG A 345 -12.75 -6.51 21.91
C ARG A 345 -11.95 -6.99 20.71
N TYR A 346 -11.40 -6.07 19.94
CA TYR A 346 -10.53 -6.40 18.81
C TYR A 346 -9.28 -7.15 19.28
N ALA A 347 -8.60 -6.66 20.32
CA ALA A 347 -7.38 -7.28 20.86
C ALA A 347 -7.65 -8.70 21.36
N VAL A 348 -8.72 -8.91 22.13
CA VAL A 348 -9.11 -10.25 22.60
C VAL A 348 -9.34 -11.19 21.43
N ALA A 349 -10.09 -10.76 20.41
CA ALA A 349 -10.34 -11.59 19.23
C ALA A 349 -9.07 -11.97 18.47
N ARG A 350 -8.13 -11.02 18.32
CA ARG A 350 -6.87 -11.26 17.60
C ARG A 350 -5.90 -12.16 18.37
N LEU A 351 -5.77 -11.95 19.67
CA LEU A 351 -4.90 -12.75 20.53
C LEU A 351 -5.42 -14.19 20.67
N SER A 352 -6.75 -14.38 20.81
CA SER A 352 -7.34 -15.71 20.83
C SER A 352 -7.16 -16.47 19.51
N ALA A 353 -7.27 -15.78 18.37
CA ALA A 353 -7.03 -16.40 17.06
C ALA A 353 -5.56 -16.81 16.85
N GLY A 354 -4.60 -16.04 17.38
CA GLY A 354 -3.17 -16.34 17.34
C GLY A 354 -2.79 -17.58 18.16
N LEU A 355 -3.51 -17.87 19.23
CA LEU A 355 -3.30 -19.07 20.05
C LEU A 355 -3.79 -20.36 19.37
N VAL A 356 -4.78 -20.25 18.46
CA VAL A 356 -5.39 -21.41 17.75
C VAL A 356 -4.61 -21.76 16.48
N ASN A 357 -3.82 -20.86 15.92
CA ASN A 357 -3.07 -21.08 14.67
C ASN A 357 -1.65 -20.49 14.79
N PRO A 358 -0.72 -21.14 15.49
CA PRO A 358 0.69 -20.73 15.46
C PRO A 358 1.23 -21.00 14.05
N ARG A 359 1.45 -19.94 13.27
CA ARG A 359 2.12 -19.98 11.96
C ARG A 359 3.63 -19.91 12.15
#